data_3371e3bc7134fbcca5e0661e7d55e75b
#
_entry.id   3371e3bc7134fbcca5e0661e7d55e75b
#
_cell.length_a   1.000
_cell.length_b   1.000
_cell.length_c   1.000
_cell.angle_alpha   90.00
_cell.angle_beta   90.00
_cell.angle_gamma   90.00
#
_symmetry.space_group_name_H-M   'P 1'
#
loop_
_entity.id
_entity.type
_entity.pdbx_description
1 polymer ?
#
loop_
_entity_poly.entity_id
_entity_poly.type
_entity_poly.pdbx_seq_one_letter_code
_entity_poly.pdbx_strand_id
1 'polypeptide(L)'
;MAFDDIYTAGIASGWKVTDASILQKNQTLEADVVIVGTGAGGGTTAEILSQAGLKVLMIEEGALKTSANFKDLDESRAYRELYQEGAGRASSDGAIAILQGRAVGGTTVVNWTASFRTPDHTLKHWADVHQVKGHSPEDMKPWFEKMEQRLNIAPWAMAPNPNNQVLNDACKKLGWEWHVIPRNVKGCWNSGYCGLGCPVNA
;
A
#
# COMPACT_ATOMS: atom_id res chain seq x y z
N MET A 1 -11.27 -7.89 21.86
CA MET A 1 -9.79 -7.90 21.95
C MET A 1 -9.30 -6.64 21.27
N ALA A 2 -8.42 -5.86 21.90
CA ALA A 2 -7.71 -4.78 21.24
C ALA A 2 -6.61 -5.43 20.37
N PHE A 3 -6.53 -5.05 19.10
CA PHE A 3 -5.42 -5.46 18.24
C PHE A 3 -4.21 -4.57 18.54
N ASP A 4 -3.04 -5.16 18.56
CA ASP A 4 -1.80 -4.40 18.65
C ASP A 4 -1.63 -3.60 17.36
N ASP A 5 -1.86 -2.30 17.46
CA ASP A 5 -1.66 -1.38 16.35
C ASP A 5 -0.24 -0.80 16.43
N ILE A 6 0.56 -1.05 15.39
CA ILE A 6 1.97 -0.65 15.35
C ILE A 6 2.17 0.86 15.50
N TYR A 7 1.26 1.67 14.98
CA TYR A 7 1.35 3.14 15.09
C TYR A 7 1.03 3.60 16.50
N THR A 8 -0.03 3.06 17.10
CA THR A 8 -0.39 3.35 18.49
C THR A 8 0.74 2.94 19.44
N ALA A 9 1.28 1.74 19.27
CA ALA A 9 2.41 1.27 20.07
C ALA A 9 3.68 2.09 19.82
N GLY A 10 3.97 2.43 18.57
CA GLY A 10 5.12 3.25 18.20
C GLY A 10 5.06 4.66 18.78
N ILE A 11 3.90 5.33 18.73
CA ILE A 11 3.70 6.65 19.34
C ILE A 11 3.89 6.56 20.86
N ALA A 12 3.32 5.55 21.49
CA ALA A 12 3.49 5.32 22.94
C ALA A 12 4.96 5.05 23.32
N SER A 13 5.75 4.47 22.42
CA SER A 13 7.19 4.23 22.60
C SER A 13 8.09 5.40 22.20
N GLY A 14 7.51 6.54 21.79
CA GLY A 14 8.24 7.78 21.51
C GLY A 14 8.47 8.10 20.03
N TRP A 15 7.75 7.47 19.11
CA TRP A 15 7.76 7.91 17.72
C TRP A 15 7.28 9.35 17.58
N LYS A 16 8.02 10.14 16.81
CA LYS A 16 7.73 11.57 16.61
C LYS A 16 6.72 11.72 15.48
N VAL A 17 5.46 11.92 15.84
CA VAL A 17 4.37 12.20 14.91
C VAL A 17 3.75 13.53 15.30
N THR A 18 3.60 14.43 14.34
CA THR A 18 2.97 15.73 14.55
C THR A 18 1.73 15.84 13.65
N ASP A 19 0.58 16.03 14.25
CA ASP A 19 -0.63 16.37 13.49
C ASP A 19 -0.60 17.88 13.22
N ALA A 20 -0.33 18.25 11.97
CA ALA A 20 -0.23 19.64 11.57
C ALA A 20 -1.58 20.38 11.58
N SER A 21 -2.71 19.66 11.56
CA SER A 21 -4.04 20.26 11.55
C SER A 21 -4.39 20.99 12.86
N ILE A 22 -3.72 20.64 13.96
CA ILE A 22 -3.96 21.22 15.29
C ILE A 22 -2.86 22.21 15.73
N LEU A 23 -1.87 22.46 14.88
CA LEU A 23 -0.78 23.39 15.19
C LEU A 23 -1.32 24.83 15.32
N GLN A 24 -1.00 25.48 16.42
CA GLN A 24 -1.37 26.88 16.68
C GLN A 24 -0.34 27.88 16.15
N LYS A 25 0.86 27.41 15.81
CA LYS A 25 2.00 28.25 15.35
C LYS A 25 2.79 27.51 14.29
N ASN A 26 3.39 28.26 13.39
CA ASN A 26 4.37 27.72 12.43
C ASN A 26 5.52 27.08 13.18
N GLN A 27 5.99 25.94 12.65
CA GLN A 27 7.17 25.25 13.13
C GLN A 27 8.22 25.22 12.04
N THR A 28 9.48 25.32 12.44
CA THR A 28 10.64 25.10 11.57
C THR A 28 11.34 23.84 12.09
N LEU A 29 11.54 22.86 11.21
CA LEU A 29 12.19 21.62 11.52
C LEU A 29 13.42 21.46 10.63
N GLU A 30 14.49 20.85 11.17
CA GLU A 30 15.71 20.55 10.44
C GLU A 30 15.88 19.06 10.26
N ALA A 31 16.24 18.64 9.06
CA ALA A 31 16.51 17.26 8.70
C ALA A 31 17.57 17.20 7.61
N ASP A 32 18.26 16.06 7.50
CA ASP A 32 19.20 15.82 6.39
C ASP A 32 18.42 15.59 5.09
N VAL A 33 17.24 14.96 5.19
CA VAL A 33 16.37 14.68 4.04
C VAL A 33 14.90 14.94 4.42
N VAL A 34 14.20 15.63 3.52
CA VAL A 34 12.74 15.81 3.59
C VAL A 34 12.10 14.99 2.47
N ILE A 35 11.16 14.11 2.83
CA ILE A 35 10.38 13.30 1.90
C ILE A 35 8.93 13.79 1.92
N VAL A 36 8.43 14.18 0.75
CA VAL A 36 7.02 14.57 0.58
C VAL A 36 6.23 13.35 0.09
N GLY A 37 5.27 12.94 0.90
CA GLY A 37 4.45 11.74 0.70
C GLY A 37 5.00 10.51 1.41
N THR A 38 4.10 9.79 2.09
CA THR A 38 4.41 8.59 2.89
C THR A 38 3.93 7.30 2.22
N GLY A 39 3.60 7.33 0.94
CA GLY A 39 3.23 6.14 0.17
C GLY A 39 4.39 5.14 0.03
N ALA A 40 4.22 4.11 -0.79
CA ALA A 40 5.18 3.02 -0.96
C ALA A 40 6.61 3.51 -1.25
N GLY A 41 6.78 4.47 -2.16
CA GLY A 41 8.09 5.04 -2.50
C GLY A 41 8.70 5.83 -1.34
N GLY A 42 7.93 6.75 -0.75
CA GLY A 42 8.39 7.57 0.38
C GLY A 42 8.75 6.73 1.60
N GLY A 43 7.92 5.76 1.95
CA GLY A 43 8.16 4.86 3.08
C GLY A 43 9.41 4.00 2.91
N THR A 44 9.60 3.40 1.72
CA THR A 44 10.80 2.60 1.42
C THR A 44 12.07 3.44 1.44
N THR A 45 12.01 4.65 0.85
CA THR A 45 13.14 5.59 0.84
C THR A 45 13.50 6.02 2.26
N ALA A 46 12.49 6.36 3.08
CA ALA A 46 12.69 6.76 4.47
C ALA A 46 13.34 5.64 5.30
N GLU A 47 12.91 4.39 5.13
CA GLU A 47 13.49 3.23 5.81
C GLU A 47 14.99 3.11 5.48
N ILE A 48 15.35 3.15 4.21
CA ILE A 48 16.74 2.98 3.77
C ILE A 48 17.62 4.13 4.26
N LEU A 49 17.16 5.37 4.13
CA LEU A 49 17.95 6.54 4.52
C LEU A 49 18.11 6.65 6.04
N SER A 50 17.07 6.35 6.80
CA SER A 50 17.17 6.34 8.26
C SER A 50 18.07 5.21 8.79
N GLN A 51 18.06 4.04 8.15
CA GLN A 51 19.01 2.95 8.46
C GLN A 51 20.46 3.34 8.13
N ALA A 52 20.67 4.21 7.15
CA ALA A 52 21.97 4.80 6.86
C ALA A 52 22.39 5.91 7.85
N GLY A 53 21.58 6.21 8.86
CA GLY A 53 21.86 7.18 9.91
C GLY A 53 21.44 8.63 9.61
N LEU A 54 20.75 8.87 8.50
CA LEU A 54 20.25 10.19 8.15
C LEU A 54 19.00 10.55 8.96
N LYS A 55 18.91 11.83 9.34
CA LYS A 55 17.70 12.38 9.96
C LYS A 55 16.66 12.68 8.87
N VAL A 56 15.65 11.82 8.78
CA VAL A 56 14.60 11.92 7.76
C VAL A 56 13.34 12.57 8.34
N LEU A 57 12.81 13.56 7.65
CA LEU A 57 11.50 14.16 7.91
C LEU A 57 10.55 13.76 6.78
N MET A 58 9.42 13.13 7.12
CA MET A 58 8.35 12.82 6.18
C MET A 58 7.20 13.80 6.36
N ILE A 59 6.66 14.30 5.26
CA ILE A 59 5.50 15.20 5.21
C ILE A 59 4.40 14.51 4.41
N GLU A 60 3.21 14.42 5.00
CA GLU A 60 2.04 13.77 4.40
C GLU A 60 0.83 14.70 4.48
N GLU A 61 0.04 14.77 3.41
CA GLU A 61 -1.19 15.56 3.40
C GLU A 61 -2.34 14.87 4.10
N GLY A 62 -2.36 13.54 4.08
CA GLY A 62 -3.40 12.71 4.69
C GLY A 62 -3.16 12.46 6.17
N ALA A 63 -4.22 12.20 6.91
CA ALA A 63 -4.13 11.94 8.34
C ALA A 63 -3.50 10.56 8.64
N LEU A 64 -2.86 10.43 9.80
CA LEU A 64 -2.51 9.14 10.36
C LEU A 64 -3.78 8.44 10.84
N LYS A 65 -4.04 7.25 10.30
CA LYS A 65 -5.14 6.38 10.71
C LYS A 65 -4.59 5.07 11.27
N THR A 66 -5.25 4.56 12.27
CA THR A 66 -4.90 3.30 12.96
C THR A 66 -6.05 2.31 12.87
N SER A 67 -5.84 1.07 13.30
CA SER A 67 -6.87 0.04 13.36
C SER A 67 -8.14 0.52 14.07
N ALA A 68 -7.97 1.34 15.12
CA ALA A 68 -9.10 1.91 15.86
C ALA A 68 -9.96 2.86 15.01
N ASN A 69 -9.35 3.57 14.06
CA ASN A 69 -10.08 4.45 13.15
C ASN A 69 -10.83 3.66 12.06
N PHE A 70 -10.26 2.54 11.60
CA PHE A 70 -10.83 1.75 10.50
C PHE A 70 -12.04 0.91 10.91
N LYS A 71 -12.10 0.43 12.15
CA LYS A 71 -13.13 -0.53 12.61
C LYS A 71 -14.58 -0.01 12.49
N ASP A 72 -14.77 1.30 12.54
CA ASP A 72 -16.08 1.94 12.52
C ASP A 72 -16.33 2.76 11.24
N LEU A 73 -15.46 2.60 10.21
CA LEU A 73 -15.66 3.25 8.92
C LEU A 73 -16.64 2.44 8.06
N ASP A 74 -17.73 3.08 7.67
CA ASP A 74 -18.53 2.63 6.54
C ASP A 74 -17.83 3.01 5.21
N GLU A 75 -18.26 2.38 4.12
CA GLU A 75 -17.64 2.58 2.80
C GLU A 75 -17.67 4.05 2.35
N SER A 76 -18.78 4.74 2.55
CA SER A 76 -18.94 6.15 2.16
C SER A 76 -17.98 7.07 2.92
N ARG A 77 -17.79 6.84 4.22
CA ARG A 77 -16.82 7.58 5.03
C ARG A 77 -15.39 7.22 4.66
N ALA A 78 -15.10 5.94 4.45
CA ALA A 78 -13.78 5.49 4.06
C ALA A 78 -13.32 6.14 2.75
N TYR A 79 -14.16 6.20 1.73
CA TYR A 79 -13.83 6.88 0.49
C TYR A 79 -13.53 8.37 0.70
N ARG A 80 -14.33 9.09 1.49
CA ARG A 80 -14.08 10.51 1.76
C ARG A 80 -12.81 10.76 2.59
N GLU A 81 -12.52 9.87 3.55
CA GLU A 81 -11.43 10.08 4.50
C GLU A 81 -10.07 9.51 4.03
N LEU A 82 -10.08 8.46 3.21
CA LEU A 82 -8.88 7.71 2.86
C LEU A 82 -8.45 7.87 1.40
N TYR A 83 -9.30 8.44 0.54
CA TYR A 83 -9.00 8.57 -0.88
C TYR A 83 -8.98 10.02 -1.34
N GLN A 84 -8.15 10.28 -2.34
CA GLN A 84 -8.16 11.55 -3.07
C GLN A 84 -9.54 11.74 -3.74
N GLU A 85 -10.12 12.93 -3.54
CA GLU A 85 -11.41 13.30 -4.13
C GLU A 85 -12.54 12.28 -3.87
N GLY A 86 -12.49 11.61 -2.70
CA GLY A 86 -13.50 10.60 -2.33
C GLY A 86 -13.56 9.42 -3.29
N ALA A 87 -12.43 9.01 -3.88
CA ALA A 87 -12.28 8.00 -4.93
C ALA A 87 -12.87 8.41 -6.30
N GLY A 88 -13.18 9.70 -6.50
CA GLY A 88 -13.75 10.23 -7.76
C GLY A 88 -12.72 10.70 -8.77
N ARG A 89 -11.41 10.52 -8.53
CA ARG A 89 -10.37 10.95 -9.47
C ARG A 89 -10.35 10.10 -10.74
N ALA A 90 -10.26 10.75 -11.87
CA ALA A 90 -10.12 10.09 -13.17
C ALA A 90 -9.15 10.85 -14.08
N SER A 91 -8.74 10.21 -15.18
CA SER A 91 -8.05 10.89 -16.27
C SER A 91 -8.94 11.99 -16.89
N SER A 92 -8.35 12.97 -17.58
CA SER A 92 -9.08 14.10 -18.16
C SER A 92 -10.16 13.70 -19.19
N ASP A 93 -9.97 12.57 -19.84
CA ASP A 93 -10.92 11.98 -20.79
C ASP A 93 -11.92 11.00 -20.12
N GLY A 94 -11.81 10.79 -18.81
CA GLY A 94 -12.65 9.85 -18.06
C GLY A 94 -12.39 8.37 -18.33
N ALA A 95 -11.40 8.03 -19.14
CA ALA A 95 -11.14 6.64 -19.54
C ALA A 95 -10.54 5.79 -18.43
N ILE A 96 -9.81 6.42 -17.48
CA ILE A 96 -9.10 5.71 -16.40
C ILE A 96 -9.56 6.26 -15.05
N ALA A 97 -10.14 5.39 -14.21
CA ALA A 97 -10.39 5.71 -12.81
C ALA A 97 -9.09 5.57 -12.01
N ILE A 98 -8.77 6.57 -11.20
CA ILE A 98 -7.53 6.62 -10.41
C ILE A 98 -7.89 6.53 -8.93
N LEU A 99 -7.79 5.33 -8.37
CA LEU A 99 -7.97 5.12 -6.94
C LEU A 99 -6.65 5.39 -6.21
N GLN A 100 -6.55 6.54 -5.57
CA GLN A 100 -5.36 6.99 -4.88
C GLN A 100 -5.66 7.22 -3.39
N GLY A 101 -4.91 6.55 -2.52
CA GLY A 101 -5.02 6.74 -1.07
C GLY A 101 -4.50 8.11 -0.63
N ARG A 102 -5.16 8.67 0.40
CA ARG A 102 -4.79 9.93 1.06
C ARG A 102 -4.76 9.71 2.58
N ALA A 103 -3.68 9.14 3.04
CA ALA A 103 -3.42 8.85 4.45
C ALA A 103 -1.92 8.64 4.64
N VAL A 104 -1.43 8.64 5.87
CA VAL A 104 -0.09 8.14 6.17
C VAL A 104 0.01 6.69 5.70
N GLY A 105 0.94 6.40 4.78
CA GLY A 105 1.04 5.15 4.03
C GLY A 105 0.52 5.23 2.59
N GLY A 106 -0.20 6.31 2.23
CA GLY A 106 -0.72 6.51 0.88
C GLY A 106 -1.64 5.38 0.42
N THR A 107 -1.57 5.02 -0.86
CA THR A 107 -2.38 3.96 -1.46
C THR A 107 -2.12 2.57 -0.86
N THR A 108 -0.97 2.35 -0.18
CA THR A 108 -0.70 1.06 0.48
C THR A 108 -1.67 0.74 1.62
N VAL A 109 -2.40 1.74 2.13
CA VAL A 109 -3.43 1.56 3.16
C VAL A 109 -4.73 0.98 2.60
N VAL A 110 -4.99 1.16 1.30
CA VAL A 110 -6.28 0.89 0.66
C VAL A 110 -6.17 0.08 -0.65
N ASN A 111 -5.08 -0.60 -0.90
CA ASN A 111 -4.74 -1.23 -2.19
C ASN A 111 -5.27 -2.66 -2.41
N TRP A 112 -6.20 -3.14 -1.61
CA TRP A 112 -6.75 -4.50 -1.66
C TRP A 112 -5.72 -5.63 -1.54
N THR A 113 -4.47 -5.30 -1.27
CA THR A 113 -3.38 -6.27 -0.99
C THR A 113 -2.97 -7.19 -2.16
N ALA A 114 -3.53 -7.03 -3.35
CA ALA A 114 -3.12 -7.79 -4.53
C ALA A 114 -1.68 -7.42 -4.93
N SER A 115 -0.80 -8.42 -5.02
CA SER A 115 0.64 -8.21 -5.16
C SER A 115 1.20 -9.03 -6.31
N PHE A 116 1.71 -8.34 -7.33
CA PHE A 116 2.30 -8.97 -8.52
C PHE A 116 3.66 -8.37 -8.82
N ARG A 117 4.57 -9.20 -9.33
CA ARG A 117 5.78 -8.67 -9.97
C ARG A 117 5.42 -8.00 -11.29
N THR A 118 6.17 -6.97 -11.66
CA THR A 118 6.08 -6.43 -13.02
C THR A 118 6.41 -7.53 -14.02
N PRO A 119 5.54 -7.79 -15.02
CA PRO A 119 5.80 -8.83 -16.02
C PRO A 119 7.07 -8.55 -16.82
N ASP A 120 7.80 -9.60 -17.19
CA ASP A 120 9.07 -9.50 -17.92
C ASP A 120 8.94 -8.73 -19.23
N HIS A 121 7.84 -8.93 -19.98
CA HIS A 121 7.59 -8.19 -21.20
C HIS A 121 7.39 -6.69 -20.97
N THR A 122 6.88 -6.28 -19.80
CA THR A 122 6.75 -4.87 -19.43
C THR A 122 8.12 -4.28 -19.09
N LEU A 123 8.94 -4.98 -18.31
CA LEU A 123 10.32 -4.56 -18.03
C LEU A 123 11.12 -4.41 -19.32
N LYS A 124 10.98 -5.36 -20.23
CA LYS A 124 11.61 -5.29 -21.54
C LYS A 124 11.09 -4.09 -22.35
N HIS A 125 9.79 -3.84 -22.37
CA HIS A 125 9.21 -2.68 -23.05
C HIS A 125 9.80 -1.36 -22.51
N TRP A 126 9.92 -1.24 -21.19
CA TRP A 126 10.55 -0.05 -20.57
C TRP A 126 11.99 0.14 -21.00
N ALA A 127 12.78 -0.94 -21.09
CA ALA A 127 14.15 -0.86 -21.56
C ALA A 127 14.23 -0.50 -23.03
N ASP A 128 13.47 -1.14 -23.91
CA ASP A 128 13.55 -0.99 -25.36
C ASP A 128 12.96 0.33 -25.86
N VAL A 129 11.79 0.73 -25.32
CA VAL A 129 11.05 1.91 -25.80
C VAL A 129 11.38 3.17 -24.98
N HIS A 130 11.46 3.03 -23.66
CA HIS A 130 11.67 4.17 -22.76
C HIS A 130 13.12 4.32 -22.29
N GLN A 131 14.04 3.47 -22.76
CA GLN A 131 15.48 3.51 -22.45
C GLN A 131 15.78 3.43 -20.94
N VAL A 132 14.93 2.78 -20.16
CA VAL A 132 15.11 2.60 -18.71
C VAL A 132 16.19 1.55 -18.49
N LYS A 133 17.29 1.93 -17.83
CA LYS A 133 18.44 1.07 -17.55
C LYS A 133 18.34 0.46 -16.14
N GLY A 134 18.94 -0.73 -15.94
CA GLY A 134 19.02 -1.38 -14.64
C GLY A 134 17.67 -1.92 -14.13
N HIS A 135 16.76 -2.25 -15.04
CA HIS A 135 15.43 -2.77 -14.72
C HIS A 135 15.11 -4.03 -15.55
N SER A 136 16.13 -4.80 -15.94
CA SER A 136 15.89 -6.11 -16.52
C SER A 136 15.20 -7.05 -15.50
N PRO A 137 14.58 -8.13 -15.92
CA PRO A 137 14.05 -9.14 -15.00
C PRO A 137 15.09 -9.61 -13.97
N GLU A 138 16.33 -9.79 -14.39
CA GLU A 138 17.46 -10.19 -13.55
C GLU A 138 17.83 -9.10 -12.53
N ASP A 139 17.88 -7.83 -12.95
CA ASP A 139 18.16 -6.68 -12.08
C ASP A 139 17.05 -6.50 -11.01
N MET A 140 15.79 -6.70 -11.40
CA MET A 140 14.64 -6.50 -10.52
C MET A 140 14.38 -7.66 -9.57
N LYS A 141 14.79 -8.87 -9.92
CA LYS A 141 14.53 -10.08 -9.13
C LYS A 141 14.89 -9.96 -7.65
N PRO A 142 16.10 -9.53 -7.25
CA PRO A 142 16.46 -9.43 -5.83
C PRO A 142 15.61 -8.41 -5.07
N TRP A 143 15.15 -7.36 -5.74
CA TRP A 143 14.28 -6.35 -5.14
C TRP A 143 12.86 -6.87 -4.94
N PHE A 144 12.31 -7.60 -5.91
CA PHE A 144 11.02 -8.27 -5.75
C PHE A 144 11.07 -9.28 -4.59
N GLU A 145 12.09 -10.15 -4.54
CA GLU A 145 12.25 -11.14 -3.47
C GLU A 145 12.36 -10.47 -2.09
N LYS A 146 13.12 -9.38 -1.98
CA LYS A 146 13.23 -8.60 -0.75
C LYS A 146 11.88 -8.03 -0.30
N MET A 147 11.11 -7.46 -1.23
CA MET A 147 9.80 -6.88 -0.92
C MET A 147 8.75 -7.95 -0.63
N GLU A 148 8.78 -9.09 -1.31
CA GLU A 148 7.90 -10.23 -1.03
C GLU A 148 8.09 -10.73 0.40
N GLN A 149 9.33 -10.86 0.84
CA GLN A 149 9.64 -11.23 2.24
C GLN A 149 9.18 -10.14 3.22
N ARG A 150 9.49 -8.88 2.93
CA ARG A 150 9.16 -7.74 3.79
C ARG A 150 7.66 -7.58 4.00
N LEU A 151 6.86 -7.78 2.95
CA LEU A 151 5.42 -7.60 2.92
C LEU A 151 4.65 -8.90 3.16
N ASN A 152 5.33 -10.01 3.44
CA ASN A 152 4.71 -11.33 3.61
C ASN A 152 3.81 -11.73 2.43
N ILE A 153 4.27 -11.47 1.19
CA ILE A 153 3.50 -11.78 -0.01
C ILE A 153 3.47 -13.30 -0.21
N ALA A 154 2.27 -13.84 -0.21
CA ALA A 154 2.03 -15.27 -0.42
C ALA A 154 0.70 -15.49 -1.16
N PRO A 155 0.52 -16.64 -1.83
CA PRO A 155 -0.78 -17.00 -2.37
C PRO A 155 -1.86 -16.97 -1.29
N TRP A 156 -3.05 -16.46 -1.63
CA TRP A 156 -4.15 -16.38 -0.67
C TRP A 156 -4.57 -17.76 -0.19
N ALA A 157 -4.55 -17.96 1.12
CA ALA A 157 -4.75 -19.29 1.72
C ALA A 157 -6.22 -19.73 1.81
N MET A 158 -7.15 -18.78 1.64
CA MET A 158 -8.59 -19.09 1.72
C MET A 158 -9.11 -19.66 0.40
N ALA A 159 -10.01 -20.62 0.48
CA ALA A 159 -10.71 -21.12 -0.69
C ALA A 159 -11.46 -19.98 -1.42
N PRO A 160 -11.53 -20.01 -2.76
CA PRO A 160 -12.32 -19.05 -3.51
C PRO A 160 -13.77 -19.02 -3.05
N ASN A 161 -14.37 -17.84 -3.03
CA ASN A 161 -15.83 -17.75 -2.87
C ASN A 161 -16.54 -18.33 -4.12
N PRO A 162 -17.85 -18.61 -4.08
CA PRO A 162 -18.56 -19.24 -5.20
C PRO A 162 -18.40 -18.47 -6.53
N ASN A 163 -18.36 -17.15 -6.49
CA ASN A 163 -18.17 -16.32 -7.68
C ASN A 163 -16.78 -16.51 -8.33
N ASN A 164 -15.73 -16.49 -7.53
CA ASN A 164 -14.35 -16.72 -8.02
C ASN A 164 -14.13 -18.20 -8.41
N GLN A 165 -14.85 -19.12 -7.76
CA GLN A 165 -14.78 -20.54 -8.11
C GLN A 165 -15.29 -20.81 -9.53
N VAL A 166 -16.30 -20.07 -9.99
CA VAL A 166 -16.81 -20.19 -11.39
C VAL A 166 -15.68 -19.89 -12.41
N LEU A 167 -14.87 -18.86 -12.15
CA LEU A 167 -13.72 -18.56 -13.01
C LEU A 167 -12.68 -19.68 -13.01
N ASN A 168 -12.35 -20.20 -11.83
CA ASN A 168 -11.44 -21.33 -11.68
C ASN A 168 -11.92 -22.55 -12.49
N ASP A 169 -13.20 -22.92 -12.34
CA ASP A 169 -13.79 -24.07 -13.02
C ASP A 169 -13.87 -23.86 -14.55
N ALA A 170 -14.16 -22.63 -14.99
CA ALA A 170 -14.14 -22.27 -16.39
C ALA A 170 -12.72 -22.39 -17.00
N CYS A 171 -11.70 -21.85 -16.34
CA CYS A 171 -10.31 -21.97 -16.78
C CYS A 171 -9.88 -23.45 -16.88
N LYS A 172 -10.19 -24.26 -15.90
CA LYS A 172 -9.90 -25.70 -15.93
C LYS A 172 -10.56 -26.40 -17.12
N LYS A 173 -11.83 -26.09 -17.41
CA LYS A 173 -12.57 -26.68 -18.54
C LYS A 173 -12.00 -26.24 -19.90
N LEU A 174 -11.47 -25.01 -19.98
CA LEU A 174 -10.90 -24.44 -21.20
C LEU A 174 -9.41 -24.77 -21.37
N GLY A 175 -8.75 -25.40 -20.39
CA GLY A 175 -7.33 -25.63 -20.39
C GLY A 175 -6.49 -24.34 -20.25
N TRP A 176 -7.06 -23.30 -19.67
CA TRP A 176 -6.39 -22.02 -19.43
C TRP A 176 -5.65 -22.05 -18.09
N GLU A 177 -4.54 -21.33 -18.03
CA GLU A 177 -3.83 -21.11 -16.76
C GLU A 177 -4.65 -20.21 -15.82
N TRP A 178 -4.56 -20.51 -14.54
CA TRP A 178 -5.15 -19.73 -13.47
C TRP A 178 -4.28 -19.82 -12.22
N HIS A 179 -4.26 -18.75 -11.45
CA HIS A 179 -3.50 -18.69 -10.20
C HIS A 179 -4.29 -17.99 -9.10
N VAL A 180 -4.05 -18.40 -7.87
CA VAL A 180 -4.52 -17.68 -6.70
C VAL A 180 -3.72 -16.38 -6.57
N ILE A 181 -4.42 -15.25 -6.42
CA ILE A 181 -3.78 -13.95 -6.29
C ILE A 181 -2.87 -13.92 -5.05
N PRO A 182 -1.57 -13.62 -5.19
CA PRO A 182 -0.70 -13.36 -4.05
C PRO A 182 -1.14 -12.08 -3.33
N ARG A 183 -1.08 -12.11 -2.00
CA ARG A 183 -1.50 -10.98 -1.16
C ARG A 183 -0.48 -10.68 -0.07
N ASN A 184 -0.29 -9.40 0.24
CA ASN A 184 0.58 -8.92 1.29
C ASN A 184 -0.19 -8.81 2.62
N VAL A 185 -0.53 -9.93 3.23
CA VAL A 185 -1.28 -9.98 4.49
C VAL A 185 -0.65 -10.94 5.48
N LYS A 186 -0.78 -10.63 6.77
CA LYS A 186 -0.38 -11.50 7.88
C LYS A 186 -1.46 -11.49 8.96
N GLY A 187 -1.98 -12.66 9.32
CA GLY A 187 -3.04 -12.76 10.34
C GLY A 187 -4.40 -12.21 9.90
N CYS A 188 -4.69 -12.22 8.62
CA CYS A 188 -5.94 -11.70 8.07
C CYS A 188 -7.16 -12.52 8.52
N TRP A 189 -8.22 -11.84 8.92
CA TRP A 189 -9.50 -12.45 9.34
C TRP A 189 -10.51 -12.58 8.21
N ASN A 190 -10.11 -12.28 6.98
CA ASN A 190 -10.99 -12.27 5.80
C ASN A 190 -12.22 -11.34 5.96
N SER A 191 -12.01 -10.21 6.62
CA SER A 191 -13.08 -9.24 6.94
C SER A 191 -13.56 -8.40 5.75
N GLY A 192 -12.83 -8.42 4.62
CA GLY A 192 -13.19 -7.67 3.42
C GLY A 192 -12.86 -6.17 3.44
N TYR A 193 -12.20 -5.66 4.47
CA TYR A 193 -11.92 -4.23 4.67
C TYR A 193 -10.70 -3.68 3.91
N CYS A 194 -10.10 -4.44 3.00
CA CYS A 194 -8.81 -4.08 2.41
C CYS A 194 -8.79 -2.73 1.66
N GLY A 195 -9.93 -2.31 1.09
CA GLY A 195 -10.07 -1.00 0.45
C GLY A 195 -10.55 0.12 1.39
N LEU A 196 -10.84 -0.20 2.65
CA LEU A 196 -11.39 0.73 3.63
C LEU A 196 -10.46 0.94 4.84
N GLY A 197 -9.22 0.46 4.73
CA GLY A 197 -8.30 0.33 5.85
C GLY A 197 -8.55 -0.97 6.64
N CYS A 198 -7.52 -1.50 7.29
CA CYS A 198 -7.61 -2.79 7.96
C CYS A 198 -7.86 -2.66 9.47
N PRO A 199 -9.05 -3.06 9.99
CA PRO A 199 -9.35 -2.94 11.41
C PRO A 199 -8.59 -3.94 12.29
N VAL A 200 -7.93 -4.94 11.69
CA VAL A 200 -7.15 -5.97 12.40
C VAL A 200 -5.64 -5.90 12.10
N ASN A 201 -5.22 -4.88 11.35
CA ASN A 201 -3.81 -4.63 11.04
C ASN A 201 -3.09 -5.86 10.44
N ALA A 202 -3.73 -6.52 9.46
CA ALA A 202 -3.24 -7.73 8.81
C ALA A 202 -2.25 -7.43 7.68
#